data_f482bc525cf6e96310d0637b6932a71d
#
_entry.id   f482bc525cf6e96310d0637b6932a71d
#
_cell.length_a   1.000
_cell.length_b   1.000
_cell.length_c   1.000
_cell.angle_alpha   90.00
_cell.angle_beta   90.00
_cell.angle_gamma   90.00
#
_symmetry.space_group_name_H-M   'P 1'
#
loop_
_entity.id
_entity.type
_entity.pdbx_description
1 polymer ?
#
loop_
_entity_poly.entity_id
_entity_poly.type
_entity_poly.pdbx_seq_one_letter_code
_entity_poly.pdbx_strand_id
1 'polypeptide(L)'
;MYELLAFITLPWVIAHPRLFMAVAAATTYFMHSTGRTFHNVRANMASQVTGILPEDLRRDDVLSNRMTVVFLHLFVFRYLRLIVHLISFWLFYHPTPVPKNPALSPSDCTIILPTVDPKNRDFEECITSCLRNTPGAIIIVTVGDQLTKLTKDIIAPYKRIFPNTEISVRTADEANKRRQVAHGLRYVKTKITVLLDDHVVWPTERFLPTILAPFEDPKVGIVGTNKRVRRTDTGFNIRSFWNMLGALYLERHNFEIRATNAIDNGVFVVSGRTSAHRSEILKDPKFIAEFTNERFFFGLFGPLNADDDNFITRWDVRHGWKVKIQYCPDAMIETTLGTYPKFLSQCLRWVRTTWRSNSASLFTDRTVWYTQPWCVYAVYWTSFVNFALFYDGALAYTLLKSPLGTADNLKYLAAWIFCTKMVKLTPYFLREPQDLVMLPGYFAFAYFHSLIKLYAGLTFWETNWGGRNLSAVNTQTGGGPEGDDDDDDDDDADDSSDDSIDGGVQLPPTPPSSRRRKTAGSSRAGSGGNASGSNRVQSRASTVDTKTPRKMQTQAMMRESSSSRSSTSSSTSSKWQRCPGCRKLHSDSGTVCQVRDVWGR
;
A
#
# COMPACT_ATOMS: atom_id res chain seq x y z
N MET A 1 24.90 -3.39 13.45
CA MET A 1 24.24 -4.25 12.44
C MET A 1 24.40 -3.70 11.02
N TYR A 2 24.43 -2.37 10.80
CA TYR A 2 24.94 -1.77 9.54
C TYR A 2 26.40 -2.17 9.30
N GLU A 3 27.22 -2.14 10.34
CA GLU A 3 28.57 -2.64 10.30
C GLU A 3 28.65 -4.15 10.01
N LEU A 4 27.69 -4.94 10.42
CA LEU A 4 27.66 -6.38 10.14
C LEU A 4 27.27 -6.69 8.69
N LEU A 5 26.35 -5.94 8.10
CA LEU A 5 26.00 -6.06 6.67
C LEU A 5 27.11 -5.45 5.77
N ALA A 6 27.68 -4.34 6.19
CA ALA A 6 28.89 -3.81 5.59
C ALA A 6 30.07 -4.78 5.78
N PHE A 7 30.14 -5.49 6.92
CA PHE A 7 31.17 -6.49 7.19
C PHE A 7 31.01 -7.76 6.37
N ILE A 8 29.80 -8.13 5.97
CA ILE A 8 29.53 -9.32 5.13
C ILE A 8 29.63 -8.99 3.63
N THR A 9 29.17 -7.81 3.21
CA THR A 9 29.21 -7.41 1.79
C THR A 9 30.49 -6.66 1.42
N LEU A 10 31.02 -5.85 2.31
CA LEU A 10 32.24 -5.10 2.10
C LEU A 10 33.51 -5.98 1.94
N PRO A 11 33.74 -7.08 2.70
CA PRO A 11 34.86 -7.96 2.43
C PRO A 11 34.76 -8.66 1.07
N TRP A 12 33.55 -9.00 0.61
CA TRP A 12 33.38 -9.61 -0.71
C TRP A 12 33.58 -8.58 -1.83
N VAL A 13 33.05 -7.37 -1.68
CA VAL A 13 33.30 -6.23 -2.59
C VAL A 13 34.76 -5.79 -2.51
N ILE A 14 35.38 -5.82 -1.32
CA ILE A 14 36.82 -5.51 -1.12
C ILE A 14 37.69 -6.66 -1.61
N ALA A 15 37.30 -7.90 -1.42
CA ALA A 15 38.02 -9.07 -1.95
C ALA A 15 37.96 -9.15 -3.49
N HIS A 16 36.88 -8.56 -4.09
CA HIS A 16 36.67 -8.56 -5.55
C HIS A 16 36.40 -7.16 -6.12
N PRO A 17 37.13 -6.09 -5.73
CA PRO A 17 36.87 -4.72 -6.16
C PRO A 17 37.01 -4.58 -7.69
N ARG A 18 37.87 -5.41 -8.29
CA ARG A 18 38.08 -5.44 -9.75
C ARG A 18 36.91 -6.03 -10.51
N LEU A 19 36.21 -7.02 -9.94
CA LEU A 19 34.96 -7.56 -10.53
C LEU A 19 33.83 -6.54 -10.46
N PHE A 20 33.72 -5.81 -9.36
CA PHE A 20 32.74 -4.73 -9.19
C PHE A 20 33.01 -3.59 -10.17
N MET A 21 34.28 -3.16 -10.31
CA MET A 21 34.69 -2.11 -11.25
C MET A 21 34.54 -2.57 -12.69
N ALA A 22 34.80 -3.84 -13.02
CA ALA A 22 34.58 -4.39 -14.36
C ALA A 22 33.10 -4.44 -14.74
N VAL A 23 32.23 -4.79 -13.81
CA VAL A 23 30.76 -4.78 -14.00
C VAL A 23 30.28 -3.35 -14.18
N ALA A 24 30.76 -2.39 -13.38
CA ALA A 24 30.42 -0.97 -13.50
C ALA A 24 30.92 -0.38 -14.82
N ALA A 25 32.16 -0.68 -15.21
CA ALA A 25 32.74 -0.21 -16.48
C ALA A 25 32.04 -0.82 -17.72
N ALA A 26 31.75 -2.13 -17.69
CA ALA A 26 30.98 -2.79 -18.75
C ALA A 26 29.59 -2.20 -18.92
N THR A 27 28.94 -1.81 -17.82
CA THR A 27 27.60 -1.21 -17.83
C THR A 27 27.64 0.22 -18.35
N THR A 28 28.62 1.03 -17.91
CA THR A 28 28.80 2.40 -18.40
C THR A 28 29.11 2.42 -19.91
N TYR A 29 29.93 1.48 -20.37
CA TYR A 29 30.25 1.32 -21.79
C TYR A 29 29.04 0.86 -22.63
N PHE A 30 28.22 -0.06 -22.12
CA PHE A 30 26.97 -0.50 -22.77
C PHE A 30 25.98 0.65 -22.91
N MET A 31 25.87 1.51 -21.90
CA MET A 31 25.00 2.71 -21.92
C MET A 31 25.51 3.77 -22.93
N HIS A 32 26.80 3.84 -23.14
CA HIS A 32 27.41 4.84 -24.05
C HIS A 32 27.52 4.38 -25.51
N SER A 33 27.42 3.07 -25.79
CA SER A 33 27.70 2.46 -27.08
C SER A 33 26.48 2.06 -27.92
N THR A 34 25.27 2.43 -27.52
CA THR A 34 24.03 2.11 -28.27
C THR A 34 23.96 2.65 -29.72
N GLY A 35 25.04 3.21 -30.21
CA GLY A 35 25.12 3.76 -31.59
C GLY A 35 26.21 3.16 -32.51
N ARG A 36 26.98 2.17 -32.11
CA ARG A 36 28.04 1.58 -32.97
C ARG A 36 28.01 0.06 -33.03
N THR A 37 28.11 -0.46 -34.23
CA THR A 37 27.99 -1.85 -34.67
C THR A 37 28.64 -2.90 -33.75
N PHE A 38 27.92 -3.95 -33.43
CA PHE A 38 28.19 -5.07 -32.50
C PHE A 38 29.57 -5.77 -32.67
N HIS A 39 30.21 -5.72 -33.83
CA HIS A 39 31.45 -6.45 -34.11
C HIS A 39 32.72 -5.81 -33.54
N ASN A 40 32.82 -4.46 -33.56
CA ASN A 40 33.98 -3.75 -33.01
C ASN A 40 33.96 -3.59 -31.49
N VAL A 41 32.78 -3.71 -30.89
CA VAL A 41 32.57 -3.64 -29.44
C VAL A 41 33.14 -4.86 -28.71
N ARG A 42 33.09 -6.04 -29.34
CA ARG A 42 33.55 -7.31 -28.73
C ARG A 42 35.08 -7.34 -28.55
N ALA A 43 35.83 -6.85 -29.52
CA ALA A 43 37.30 -6.85 -29.47
C ALA A 43 37.85 -5.80 -28.46
N ASN A 44 37.26 -4.60 -28.42
CA ASN A 44 37.70 -3.53 -27.52
C ASN A 44 37.26 -3.76 -26.06
N MET A 45 36.10 -4.37 -25.82
CA MET A 45 35.70 -4.78 -24.44
C MET A 45 36.60 -5.85 -23.88
N ALA A 46 36.98 -6.85 -24.66
CA ALA A 46 37.86 -7.91 -24.22
C ALA A 46 39.21 -7.35 -23.73
N SER A 47 39.82 -6.42 -24.42
CA SER A 47 41.15 -5.87 -24.08
C SER A 47 41.13 -4.92 -22.88
N GLN A 48 40.06 -4.14 -22.66
CA GLN A 48 39.97 -3.22 -21.51
C GLN A 48 39.45 -3.90 -20.23
N VAL A 49 38.56 -4.88 -20.36
CA VAL A 49 38.03 -5.63 -19.22
C VAL A 49 39.02 -6.66 -18.71
N THR A 50 39.84 -7.29 -19.57
CA THR A 50 40.88 -8.25 -19.18
C THR A 50 41.94 -7.66 -18.25
N GLY A 51 42.24 -6.35 -18.35
CA GLY A 51 43.17 -5.68 -17.43
C GLY A 51 42.68 -5.55 -15.98
N ILE A 52 41.35 -5.57 -15.76
CA ILE A 52 40.71 -5.31 -14.48
C ILE A 52 40.22 -6.62 -13.80
N LEU A 53 40.15 -7.72 -14.55
CA LEU A 53 39.68 -9.01 -14.05
C LEU A 53 40.76 -9.77 -13.25
N PRO A 54 40.38 -10.53 -12.21
CA PRO A 54 41.23 -11.52 -11.55
C PRO A 54 41.81 -12.51 -12.57
N GLU A 55 42.99 -13.03 -12.29
CA GLU A 55 43.72 -13.93 -13.22
C GLU A 55 42.95 -15.18 -13.62
N ASP A 56 42.15 -15.73 -12.70
CA ASP A 56 41.30 -16.91 -12.91
C ASP A 56 40.17 -16.64 -13.92
N LEU A 57 39.76 -15.36 -14.09
CA LEU A 57 38.74 -14.91 -15.05
C LEU A 57 39.34 -14.40 -16.38
N ARG A 58 40.67 -14.26 -16.45
CA ARG A 58 41.37 -13.82 -17.67
C ARG A 58 41.60 -14.95 -18.68
N ARG A 59 41.28 -16.19 -18.32
CA ARG A 59 41.39 -17.32 -19.26
C ARG A 59 40.44 -17.08 -20.44
N ASP A 60 40.98 -17.12 -21.63
CA ASP A 60 40.25 -16.91 -22.87
C ASP A 60 39.06 -17.88 -23.03
N ASP A 61 39.16 -19.08 -22.45
CA ASP A 61 38.09 -20.08 -22.43
C ASP A 61 36.91 -19.69 -21.58
N VAL A 62 37.11 -18.92 -20.49
CA VAL A 62 36.02 -18.49 -19.58
C VAL A 62 35.14 -17.44 -20.20
N LEU A 63 35.72 -16.37 -20.75
CA LEU A 63 34.96 -15.27 -21.36
C LEU A 63 34.43 -15.59 -22.76
N SER A 64 35.03 -16.56 -23.46
CA SER A 64 34.50 -17.07 -24.72
C SER A 64 33.34 -18.04 -24.55
N ASN A 65 33.19 -18.63 -23.37
CA ASN A 65 32.12 -19.57 -23.08
C ASN A 65 30.76 -18.89 -23.06
N ARG A 66 29.83 -19.38 -23.90
CA ARG A 66 28.47 -18.84 -24.05
C ARG A 66 27.69 -18.78 -22.73
N MET A 67 27.83 -19.81 -21.85
CA MET A 67 27.09 -19.86 -20.59
C MET A 67 27.61 -18.85 -19.57
N THR A 68 28.94 -18.60 -19.55
CA THR A 68 29.52 -17.51 -18.75
C THR A 68 28.97 -16.16 -19.17
N VAL A 69 28.93 -15.88 -20.48
CA VAL A 69 28.41 -14.62 -21.00
C VAL A 69 26.92 -14.43 -20.62
N VAL A 70 26.11 -15.48 -20.76
CA VAL A 70 24.69 -15.43 -20.37
C VAL A 70 24.55 -15.22 -18.87
N PHE A 71 25.32 -15.94 -18.04
CA PHE A 71 25.33 -15.75 -16.59
C PHE A 71 25.65 -14.32 -16.20
N LEU A 72 26.71 -13.74 -16.76
CA LEU A 72 27.11 -12.37 -16.47
C LEU A 72 26.03 -11.36 -16.86
N HIS A 73 25.40 -11.52 -18.02
CA HIS A 73 24.29 -10.63 -18.44
C HIS A 73 23.10 -10.72 -17.51
N LEU A 74 22.68 -11.92 -17.14
CA LEU A 74 21.60 -12.13 -16.18
C LEU A 74 21.95 -11.52 -14.81
N PHE A 75 23.18 -11.75 -14.34
CA PHE A 75 23.64 -11.24 -13.06
C PHE A 75 23.66 -9.71 -13.03
N VAL A 76 24.28 -9.07 -14.03
CA VAL A 76 24.33 -7.62 -14.15
C VAL A 76 22.94 -7.03 -14.28
N PHE A 77 22.12 -7.54 -15.19
CA PHE A 77 20.75 -7.04 -15.40
C PHE A 77 19.93 -7.04 -14.09
N ARG A 78 20.07 -8.08 -13.26
CA ARG A 78 19.33 -8.18 -12.01
C ARG A 78 19.89 -7.30 -10.91
N TYR A 79 21.21 -7.32 -10.71
CA TYR A 79 21.82 -6.74 -9.51
C TYR A 79 22.31 -5.31 -9.68
N LEU A 80 22.56 -4.83 -10.90
CA LEU A 80 22.84 -3.41 -11.16
C LEU A 80 21.75 -2.53 -10.56
N ARG A 81 20.48 -2.89 -10.82
CA ARG A 81 19.33 -2.19 -10.25
C ARG A 81 19.40 -2.12 -8.73
N LEU A 82 19.69 -3.25 -8.08
CA LEU A 82 19.76 -3.28 -6.62
C LEU A 82 20.87 -2.38 -6.08
N ILE A 83 22.05 -2.43 -6.70
CA ILE A 83 23.21 -1.62 -6.28
C ILE A 83 22.90 -0.12 -6.41
N VAL A 84 22.37 0.28 -7.56
CA VAL A 84 21.99 1.68 -7.79
C VAL A 84 20.88 2.12 -6.85
N HIS A 85 19.89 1.24 -6.60
CA HIS A 85 18.83 1.54 -5.63
C HIS A 85 19.35 1.66 -4.20
N LEU A 86 20.33 0.85 -3.78
CA LEU A 86 20.94 0.98 -2.46
C LEU A 86 21.67 2.33 -2.33
N ILE A 87 22.46 2.69 -3.33
CA ILE A 87 23.15 3.97 -3.36
C ILE A 87 22.13 5.13 -3.32
N SER A 88 21.11 5.07 -4.18
CA SER A 88 20.08 6.10 -4.24
C SER A 88 19.29 6.21 -2.94
N PHE A 89 18.87 5.07 -2.40
CA PHE A 89 18.09 5.01 -1.16
C PHE A 89 18.83 5.63 0.04
N TRP A 90 20.14 5.40 0.14
CA TRP A 90 20.92 5.81 1.32
C TRP A 90 21.60 7.16 1.16
N LEU A 91 22.08 7.51 -0.06
CA LEU A 91 22.93 8.68 -0.26
C LEU A 91 22.22 9.83 -0.97
N PHE A 92 21.31 9.57 -1.90
CA PHE A 92 20.72 10.62 -2.73
C PHE A 92 19.31 11.03 -2.32
N TYR A 93 18.58 10.16 -1.65
CA TYR A 93 17.23 10.49 -1.23
C TYR A 93 17.25 11.39 0.02
N HIS A 94 16.56 12.53 -0.09
CA HIS A 94 16.27 13.42 1.02
C HIS A 94 14.78 13.80 1.00
N PRO A 95 14.06 13.71 2.14
CA PRO A 95 12.70 14.24 2.23
C PRO A 95 12.74 15.77 2.09
N THR A 96 11.71 16.32 1.44
CA THR A 96 11.56 17.78 1.36
C THR A 96 11.27 18.34 2.76
N PRO A 97 12.10 19.25 3.30
CA PRO A 97 11.86 19.82 4.62
C PRO A 97 10.64 20.73 4.59
N VAL A 98 9.90 20.78 5.70
CA VAL A 98 8.81 21.74 5.89
C VAL A 98 9.39 23.15 5.98
N PRO A 99 9.00 24.09 5.10
CA PRO A 99 9.52 25.47 5.16
C PRO A 99 9.12 26.17 6.44
N LYS A 100 9.89 27.20 6.84
CA LYS A 100 9.54 28.04 8.00
C LYS A 100 8.24 28.82 7.77
N ASN A 101 8.05 29.29 6.54
CA ASN A 101 6.85 30.02 6.09
C ASN A 101 6.27 29.27 4.87
N PRO A 102 5.46 28.22 5.08
CA PRO A 102 4.92 27.44 4.00
C PRO A 102 3.84 28.23 3.22
N ALA A 103 3.83 28.10 1.89
CA ALA A 103 2.81 28.67 1.04
C ALA A 103 1.47 27.94 1.15
N LEU A 104 1.49 26.71 1.66
CA LEU A 104 0.34 25.86 1.88
C LEU A 104 0.28 25.42 3.34
N SER A 105 -0.93 25.46 3.90
CA SER A 105 -1.25 25.02 5.26
C SER A 105 -2.22 23.84 5.23
N PRO A 106 -2.41 23.10 6.34
CA PRO A 106 -3.42 22.06 6.43
C PRO A 106 -4.84 22.51 6.02
N SER A 107 -5.20 23.78 6.26
CA SER A 107 -6.49 24.35 5.84
C SER A 107 -6.66 24.48 4.31
N ASP A 108 -5.55 24.46 3.55
CA ASP A 108 -5.58 24.41 2.08
C ASP A 108 -5.82 23.00 1.52
N CYS A 109 -6.11 22.00 2.40
CA CYS A 109 -6.34 20.62 2.02
C CYS A 109 -7.79 20.20 2.19
N THR A 110 -8.34 19.48 1.19
CA THR A 110 -9.55 18.68 1.31
C THR A 110 -9.22 17.20 1.20
N ILE A 111 -9.67 16.41 2.16
CA ILE A 111 -9.57 14.95 2.12
C ILE A 111 -10.82 14.39 1.46
N ILE A 112 -10.66 13.52 0.45
CA ILE A 112 -11.74 12.69 -0.11
C ILE A 112 -11.55 11.27 0.40
N LEU A 113 -12.56 10.76 1.08
CA LEU A 113 -12.58 9.45 1.71
C LEU A 113 -13.79 8.65 1.20
N PRO A 114 -13.62 7.83 0.13
CA PRO A 114 -14.64 6.89 -0.30
C PRO A 114 -14.74 5.72 0.67
N THR A 115 -15.98 5.34 1.05
CA THR A 115 -16.24 4.16 1.87
C THR A 115 -17.54 3.50 1.48
N VAL A 116 -17.59 2.18 1.63
CA VAL A 116 -18.80 1.35 1.50
C VAL A 116 -19.05 0.55 2.78
N ASP A 117 -18.17 0.70 3.78
CA ASP A 117 -18.26 0.01 5.06
C ASP A 117 -17.88 0.96 6.22
N PRO A 118 -18.76 1.90 6.58
CA PRO A 118 -18.50 2.85 7.66
C PRO A 118 -18.52 2.21 9.07
N LYS A 119 -18.95 0.95 9.19
CA LYS A 119 -18.89 0.17 10.46
C LYS A 119 -17.54 -0.47 10.68
N ASN A 120 -16.67 -0.47 9.68
CA ASN A 120 -15.34 -1.05 9.83
C ASN A 120 -14.60 -0.40 11.01
N ARG A 121 -13.99 -1.23 11.84
CA ARG A 121 -13.25 -0.79 13.04
C ARG A 121 -12.20 0.27 12.74
N ASP A 122 -11.55 0.18 11.57
CA ASP A 122 -10.46 1.10 11.19
C ASP A 122 -11.00 2.48 10.75
N PHE A 123 -12.30 2.60 10.40
CA PHE A 123 -12.89 3.83 9.84
C PHE A 123 -12.87 5.02 10.81
N GLU A 124 -13.29 4.82 12.05
CA GLU A 124 -13.30 5.89 13.06
C GLU A 124 -11.88 6.35 13.42
N GLU A 125 -10.95 5.40 13.52
CA GLU A 125 -9.55 5.73 13.78
C GLU A 125 -8.93 6.49 12.61
N CYS A 126 -9.25 6.09 11.36
CA CYS A 126 -8.87 6.80 10.15
C CYS A 126 -9.28 8.27 10.21
N ILE A 127 -10.59 8.52 10.43
CA ILE A 127 -11.13 9.88 10.51
C ILE A 127 -10.50 10.68 11.64
N THR A 128 -10.37 10.09 12.83
CA THR A 128 -9.79 10.76 13.98
C THR A 128 -8.35 11.18 13.71
N SER A 129 -7.56 10.30 13.09
CA SER A 129 -6.16 10.59 12.74
C SER A 129 -6.03 11.74 11.74
N CYS A 130 -6.97 11.83 10.79
CA CYS A 130 -7.04 12.93 9.82
C CYS A 130 -7.42 14.25 10.46
N LEU A 131 -8.43 14.24 11.33
CA LEU A 131 -8.94 15.43 12.02
C LEU A 131 -7.91 16.07 12.95
N ARG A 132 -7.04 15.27 13.57
CA ARG A 132 -5.91 15.76 14.37
C ARG A 132 -4.92 16.59 13.54
N ASN A 133 -4.86 16.38 12.24
CA ASN A 133 -4.04 17.16 11.31
C ASN A 133 -4.72 18.47 10.83
N THR A 134 -5.93 18.78 11.31
CA THR A 134 -6.69 20.01 11.04
C THR A 134 -6.83 20.37 9.54
N PRO A 135 -7.27 19.44 8.65
CA PRO A 135 -7.51 19.77 7.25
C PRO A 135 -8.65 20.79 7.12
N GLY A 136 -8.67 21.54 6.01
CA GLY A 136 -9.76 22.50 5.74
C GLY A 136 -11.10 21.79 5.59
N ALA A 137 -11.14 20.61 4.92
CA ALA A 137 -12.36 19.84 4.77
C ALA A 137 -12.09 18.33 4.69
N ILE A 138 -13.10 17.53 5.10
CA ILE A 138 -13.19 16.09 4.83
C ILE A 138 -14.52 15.81 4.12
N ILE A 139 -14.45 15.22 2.94
CA ILE A 139 -15.59 14.79 2.14
C ILE A 139 -15.63 13.27 2.15
N ILE A 140 -16.55 12.70 2.91
CA ILE A 140 -16.78 11.26 2.95
C ILE A 140 -17.81 10.94 1.88
N VAL A 141 -17.46 10.02 0.96
CA VAL A 141 -18.35 9.62 -0.13
C VAL A 141 -18.73 8.16 0.03
N THR A 142 -20.02 7.93 0.28
CA THR A 142 -20.61 6.59 0.41
C THR A 142 -21.68 6.36 -0.66
N VAL A 143 -22.43 5.26 -0.58
CA VAL A 143 -23.47 4.90 -1.55
C VAL A 143 -24.78 4.57 -0.84
N GLY A 144 -25.89 4.91 -1.48
CA GLY A 144 -27.23 4.65 -0.97
C GLY A 144 -27.59 5.39 0.31
N ASP A 145 -28.88 5.48 0.60
CA ASP A 145 -29.40 6.29 1.70
C ASP A 145 -29.09 5.69 3.08
N GLN A 146 -29.12 4.36 3.19
CA GLN A 146 -28.86 3.67 4.46
C GLN A 146 -27.42 3.91 4.94
N LEU A 147 -26.42 3.68 4.08
CA LEU A 147 -25.02 3.91 4.43
C LEU A 147 -24.73 5.40 4.63
N THR A 148 -25.40 6.27 3.88
CA THR A 148 -25.29 7.71 4.06
C THR A 148 -25.80 8.16 5.42
N LYS A 149 -26.97 7.67 5.85
CA LYS A 149 -27.53 7.95 7.19
C LYS A 149 -26.59 7.44 8.28
N LEU A 150 -26.19 6.17 8.19
CA LEU A 150 -25.27 5.55 9.13
C LEU A 150 -23.95 6.33 9.24
N THR A 151 -23.36 6.71 8.12
CA THR A 151 -22.12 7.49 8.10
C THR A 151 -22.32 8.88 8.74
N LYS A 152 -23.46 9.53 8.50
CA LYS A 152 -23.79 10.82 9.15
C LYS A 152 -23.92 10.68 10.66
N ASP A 153 -24.53 9.59 11.14
CA ASP A 153 -24.71 9.32 12.58
C ASP A 153 -23.34 9.08 13.27
N ILE A 154 -22.46 8.28 12.64
CA ILE A 154 -21.09 8.06 13.12
C ILE A 154 -20.28 9.38 13.17
N ILE A 155 -20.43 10.24 12.15
CA ILE A 155 -19.66 11.49 12.03
C ILE A 155 -20.18 12.63 12.89
N ALA A 156 -21.44 12.59 13.33
CA ALA A 156 -22.06 13.69 14.07
C ALA A 156 -21.27 14.15 15.34
N PRO A 157 -20.69 13.26 16.17
CA PRO A 157 -19.84 13.67 17.28
C PRO A 157 -18.59 14.44 16.85
N TYR A 158 -17.94 14.00 15.76
CA TYR A 158 -16.67 14.58 15.30
C TYR A 158 -16.82 16.01 14.82
N LYS A 159 -17.97 16.37 14.20
CA LYS A 159 -18.27 17.75 13.79
C LYS A 159 -18.28 18.73 14.97
N ARG A 160 -18.69 18.25 16.16
CA ARG A 160 -18.70 19.06 17.39
C ARG A 160 -17.31 19.18 18.01
N ILE A 161 -16.51 18.11 17.93
CA ILE A 161 -15.17 18.08 18.53
C ILE A 161 -14.15 18.86 17.68
N PHE A 162 -14.32 18.85 16.35
CA PHE A 162 -13.40 19.47 15.40
C PHE A 162 -14.11 20.55 14.56
N PRO A 163 -14.52 21.69 15.16
CA PRO A 163 -15.33 22.72 14.47
C PRO A 163 -14.56 23.44 13.35
N ASN A 164 -13.23 23.40 13.37
CA ASN A 164 -12.38 24.07 12.37
C ASN A 164 -12.24 23.29 11.05
N THR A 165 -12.72 22.04 10.98
CA THR A 165 -12.70 21.22 9.76
C THR A 165 -14.13 21.03 9.24
N GLU A 166 -14.38 21.42 7.99
CA GLU A 166 -15.67 21.14 7.32
C GLU A 166 -15.82 19.64 7.04
N ILE A 167 -16.70 18.94 7.75
CA ILE A 167 -16.95 17.51 7.51
C ILE A 167 -18.30 17.35 6.79
N SER A 168 -18.28 16.78 5.59
CA SER A 168 -19.47 16.50 4.79
C SER A 168 -19.53 15.03 4.35
N VAL A 169 -20.77 14.50 4.32
CA VAL A 169 -21.06 13.15 3.81
C VAL A 169 -21.86 13.31 2.52
N ARG A 170 -21.41 12.66 1.46
CA ARG A 170 -22.02 12.69 0.12
C ARG A 170 -22.39 11.28 -0.31
N THR A 171 -23.43 11.17 -1.12
CA THR A 171 -23.94 9.91 -1.67
C THR A 171 -23.59 9.84 -3.14
N ALA A 172 -22.88 8.79 -3.55
CA ALA A 172 -22.64 8.46 -4.95
C ALA A 172 -23.68 7.44 -5.43
N ASP A 173 -23.87 7.36 -6.74
CA ASP A 173 -24.91 6.56 -7.36
C ASP A 173 -24.61 5.05 -7.29
N GLU A 174 -23.32 4.66 -7.22
CA GLU A 174 -22.89 3.28 -7.18
C GLU A 174 -21.61 3.08 -6.37
N ALA A 175 -21.39 1.86 -5.90
CA ALA A 175 -20.18 1.41 -5.20
C ALA A 175 -19.03 1.24 -6.21
N ASN A 176 -18.41 2.34 -6.58
CA ASN A 176 -17.28 2.42 -7.49
C ASN A 176 -16.31 3.48 -7.00
N LYS A 177 -15.12 3.09 -6.58
CA LYS A 177 -14.16 4.02 -5.96
C LYS A 177 -13.86 5.22 -6.86
N ARG A 178 -13.67 5.01 -8.16
CA ARG A 178 -13.36 6.09 -9.10
C ARG A 178 -14.53 7.07 -9.23
N ARG A 179 -15.76 6.56 -9.30
CA ARG A 179 -16.97 7.40 -9.35
C ARG A 179 -17.23 8.10 -8.02
N GLN A 180 -17.00 7.44 -6.89
CA GLN A 180 -17.08 8.09 -5.57
C GLN A 180 -16.05 9.21 -5.44
N VAL A 181 -14.80 9.02 -5.88
CA VAL A 181 -13.78 10.08 -5.91
C VAL A 181 -14.21 11.22 -6.84
N ALA A 182 -14.63 10.93 -8.07
CA ALA A 182 -15.10 11.94 -9.03
C ALA A 182 -16.31 12.72 -8.50
N HIS A 183 -17.22 12.04 -7.79
CA HIS A 183 -18.34 12.71 -7.11
C HIS A 183 -17.85 13.66 -6.02
N GLY A 184 -16.92 13.23 -5.17
CA GLY A 184 -16.33 14.06 -4.10
C GLY A 184 -15.60 15.30 -4.63
N LEU A 185 -14.90 15.18 -5.76
CA LEU A 185 -14.16 16.28 -6.40
C LEU A 185 -15.03 17.50 -6.74
N ARG A 186 -16.32 17.30 -6.99
CA ARG A 186 -17.27 18.40 -7.26
C ARG A 186 -17.38 19.38 -6.08
N TYR A 187 -17.10 18.93 -4.87
CA TYR A 187 -17.22 19.73 -3.64
C TYR A 187 -15.90 20.27 -3.12
N VAL A 188 -14.78 19.94 -3.75
CA VAL A 188 -13.43 20.41 -3.36
C VAL A 188 -13.28 21.89 -3.69
N LYS A 189 -12.91 22.71 -2.68
CA LYS A 189 -12.67 24.16 -2.81
C LYS A 189 -11.22 24.54 -2.58
N THR A 190 -10.43 23.65 -2.00
CA THR A 190 -9.04 23.88 -1.57
C THR A 190 -8.04 23.63 -2.70
N LYS A 191 -6.80 24.10 -2.51
CA LYS A 191 -5.72 23.97 -3.50
C LYS A 191 -5.19 22.53 -3.63
N ILE A 192 -5.23 21.77 -2.52
CA ILE A 192 -4.73 20.40 -2.45
C ILE A 192 -5.87 19.45 -2.10
N THR A 193 -5.94 18.35 -2.80
CA THR A 193 -6.84 17.23 -2.53
C THR A 193 -6.02 16.03 -2.06
N VAL A 194 -6.38 15.46 -0.93
CA VAL A 194 -5.80 14.21 -0.43
C VAL A 194 -6.80 13.08 -0.64
N LEU A 195 -6.42 12.07 -1.43
CA LEU A 195 -7.18 10.83 -1.57
C LEU A 195 -6.77 9.87 -0.47
N LEU A 196 -7.73 9.24 0.19
CA LEU A 196 -7.51 8.44 1.39
C LEU A 196 -8.41 7.21 1.40
N ASP A 197 -7.84 6.02 1.67
CA ASP A 197 -8.62 4.81 1.93
C ASP A 197 -9.14 4.79 3.38
N ASP A 198 -10.30 4.17 3.61
CA ASP A 198 -11.06 4.17 4.87
C ASP A 198 -10.44 3.32 6.02
N HIS A 199 -9.33 2.66 5.77
CA HIS A 199 -8.58 1.82 6.72
C HIS A 199 -7.12 2.28 6.92
N VAL A 200 -6.86 3.57 6.68
CA VAL A 200 -5.52 4.17 6.79
C VAL A 200 -5.48 5.15 7.94
N VAL A 201 -4.41 5.10 8.71
CA VAL A 201 -4.19 5.96 9.88
C VAL A 201 -2.93 6.78 9.70
N TRP A 202 -2.99 8.04 10.06
CA TRP A 202 -1.85 8.96 10.12
C TRP A 202 -1.34 9.07 11.55
N PRO A 203 -0.21 8.45 11.90
CA PRO A 203 0.25 8.36 13.28
C PRO A 203 0.68 9.69 13.91
N THR A 204 0.96 10.72 13.09
CA THR A 204 1.46 12.00 13.58
C THR A 204 0.56 13.16 13.17
N GLU A 205 0.50 14.21 14.00
CA GLU A 205 -0.19 15.46 13.72
C GLU A 205 0.61 16.38 12.76
N ARG A 206 1.84 15.99 12.42
CA ARG A 206 2.69 16.68 11.46
C ARG A 206 2.60 16.11 10.04
N PHE A 207 1.69 15.17 9.84
CA PHE A 207 1.56 14.49 8.55
C PHE A 207 1.21 15.46 7.42
N LEU A 208 0.12 16.25 7.56
CA LEU A 208 -0.26 17.20 6.51
C LEU A 208 0.82 18.25 6.23
N PRO A 209 1.39 18.98 7.20
CA PRO A 209 2.50 19.89 6.92
C PRO A 209 3.65 19.22 6.15
N THR A 210 3.96 17.96 6.48
CA THR A 210 5.07 17.23 5.86
C THR A 210 4.78 16.83 4.41
N ILE A 211 3.57 16.37 4.10
CA ILE A 211 3.23 16.00 2.72
C ILE A 211 2.93 17.19 1.83
N LEU A 212 2.66 18.35 2.42
CA LEU A 212 2.48 19.61 1.68
C LEU A 212 3.80 20.25 1.25
N ALA A 213 4.88 20.02 1.98
CA ALA A 213 6.17 20.64 1.71
C ALA A 213 6.68 20.48 0.26
N PRO A 214 6.54 19.34 -0.44
CA PRO A 214 6.98 19.24 -1.82
C PRO A 214 6.20 20.12 -2.81
N PHE A 215 4.98 20.56 -2.48
CA PHE A 215 4.17 21.42 -3.35
C PHE A 215 4.64 22.86 -3.40
N GLU A 216 5.65 23.23 -2.63
CA GLU A 216 6.37 24.51 -2.80
C GLU A 216 7.03 24.59 -4.19
N ASP A 217 7.41 23.44 -4.80
CA ASP A 217 7.73 23.39 -6.23
C ASP A 217 6.40 23.35 -7.04
N PRO A 218 6.10 24.41 -7.83
CA PRO A 218 4.85 24.48 -8.60
C PRO A 218 4.72 23.37 -9.65
N LYS A 219 5.80 22.68 -9.99
CA LYS A 219 5.79 21.55 -10.93
C LYS A 219 5.42 20.21 -10.28
N VAL A 220 5.36 20.13 -8.94
CA VAL A 220 4.94 18.91 -8.24
C VAL A 220 3.43 18.80 -8.31
N GLY A 221 2.92 17.77 -8.96
CA GLY A 221 1.50 17.47 -9.10
C GLY A 221 0.98 16.50 -8.05
N ILE A 222 1.81 15.52 -7.66
CA ILE A 222 1.42 14.44 -6.76
C ILE A 222 2.53 14.16 -5.74
N VAL A 223 2.11 13.89 -4.50
CA VAL A 223 3.01 13.50 -3.40
C VAL A 223 2.52 12.18 -2.80
N GLY A 224 3.41 11.19 -2.79
CA GLY A 224 3.21 9.89 -2.14
C GLY A 224 3.94 9.80 -0.80
N THR A 225 3.61 8.77 -0.02
CA THR A 225 4.07 8.57 1.34
C THR A 225 4.68 7.18 1.55
N ASN A 226 5.39 6.97 2.66
CA ASN A 226 5.81 5.64 3.08
C ASN A 226 4.69 4.96 3.91
N LYS A 227 4.61 3.65 3.78
CA LYS A 227 3.53 2.81 4.32
C LYS A 227 4.08 1.80 5.31
N ARG A 228 3.36 1.62 6.42
CA ARG A 228 3.61 0.55 7.39
C ARG A 228 2.35 -0.28 7.56
N VAL A 229 2.50 -1.60 7.49
CA VAL A 229 1.42 -2.51 7.88
C VAL A 229 1.45 -2.69 9.38
N ARG A 230 0.30 -2.54 10.03
CA ARG A 230 0.15 -2.87 11.45
C ARG A 230 0.33 -4.36 11.67
N ARG A 231 1.11 -4.70 12.67
CA ARG A 231 1.19 -6.08 13.17
C ARG A 231 -0.02 -6.31 14.08
N THR A 232 -1.09 -6.90 13.51
CA THR A 232 -2.34 -7.23 14.24
C THR A 232 -2.19 -8.51 15.05
N ASP A 233 -1.35 -9.43 14.55
CA ASP A 233 -1.04 -10.69 15.21
C ASP A 233 0.44 -10.76 15.54
N THR A 234 0.75 -11.28 16.72
CA THR A 234 2.09 -11.48 17.24
C THR A 234 2.30 -12.95 17.62
N GLY A 235 3.57 -13.38 17.65
CA GLY A 235 3.90 -14.76 17.98
C GLY A 235 4.03 -15.67 16.75
N PHE A 236 4.31 -16.96 16.99
CA PHE A 236 4.55 -17.95 15.96
C PHE A 236 3.26 -18.71 15.61
N ASN A 237 2.45 -18.13 14.74
CA ASN A 237 1.20 -18.72 14.26
C ASN A 237 0.96 -18.32 12.78
N ILE A 238 -0.02 -18.99 12.16
CA ILE A 238 -0.31 -18.81 10.73
C ILE A 238 -0.83 -17.40 10.41
N ARG A 239 -1.64 -16.78 11.29
CA ARG A 239 -2.14 -15.40 11.08
C ARG A 239 -0.99 -14.40 11.14
N SER A 240 -0.10 -14.54 12.15
CA SER A 240 1.12 -13.73 12.28
C SER A 240 2.02 -13.87 11.05
N PHE A 241 2.18 -15.08 10.51
CA PHE A 241 2.94 -15.33 9.29
C PHE A 241 2.37 -14.54 8.08
N TRP A 242 1.06 -14.61 7.83
CA TRP A 242 0.46 -13.87 6.72
C TRP A 242 0.50 -12.36 6.92
N ASN A 243 0.30 -11.89 8.16
CA ASN A 243 0.42 -10.47 8.49
C ASN A 243 1.86 -9.96 8.28
N MET A 244 2.89 -10.75 8.66
CA MET A 244 4.29 -10.47 8.35
C MET A 244 4.54 -10.40 6.84
N LEU A 245 4.02 -11.33 6.05
CA LEU A 245 4.18 -11.30 4.58
C LEU A 245 3.62 -10.02 3.98
N GLY A 246 2.46 -9.58 4.45
CA GLY A 246 1.87 -8.30 4.05
C GLY A 246 2.77 -7.11 4.41
N ALA A 247 3.32 -7.10 5.61
CA ALA A 247 4.26 -6.06 6.05
C ALA A 247 5.52 -6.02 5.17
N LEU A 248 6.14 -7.17 4.92
CA LEU A 248 7.32 -7.28 4.05
C LEU A 248 7.03 -6.89 2.59
N TYR A 249 5.81 -7.14 2.11
CA TYR A 249 5.40 -6.72 0.76
C TYR A 249 5.43 -5.20 0.63
N LEU A 250 4.83 -4.46 1.58
CA LEU A 250 4.85 -2.99 1.56
C LEU A 250 6.22 -2.39 1.88
N GLU A 251 7.02 -3.04 2.73
CA GLU A 251 8.39 -2.59 3.00
C GLU A 251 9.26 -2.61 1.74
N ARG A 252 9.15 -3.69 0.93
CA ARG A 252 9.82 -3.77 -0.38
C ARG A 252 9.33 -2.69 -1.35
N HIS A 253 8.03 -2.42 -1.35
CA HIS A 253 7.46 -1.36 -2.19
C HIS A 253 8.00 0.02 -1.77
N ASN A 254 8.08 0.31 -0.47
CA ASN A 254 8.66 1.55 0.06
C ASN A 254 10.10 1.75 -0.40
N PHE A 255 10.92 0.68 -0.34
CA PHE A 255 12.30 0.71 -0.81
C PHE A 255 12.38 1.10 -2.29
N GLU A 256 11.57 0.45 -3.15
CA GLU A 256 11.60 0.70 -4.60
C GLU A 256 11.17 2.13 -4.93
N ILE A 257 10.04 2.62 -4.42
CA ILE A 257 9.53 3.96 -4.79
C ILE A 257 10.45 5.08 -4.28
N ARG A 258 11.04 4.93 -3.10
CA ARG A 258 12.01 5.90 -2.58
C ARG A 258 13.25 5.95 -3.47
N ALA A 259 13.81 4.79 -3.83
CA ALA A 259 15.03 4.70 -4.60
C ALA A 259 14.86 5.23 -6.03
N THR A 260 13.78 4.85 -6.73
CA THR A 260 13.53 5.32 -8.10
C THR A 260 13.21 6.80 -8.14
N ASN A 261 12.38 7.28 -7.21
CA ASN A 261 12.01 8.69 -7.14
C ASN A 261 13.20 9.62 -6.92
N ALA A 262 14.21 9.17 -6.17
CA ALA A 262 15.43 9.94 -5.93
C ALA A 262 16.34 10.05 -7.17
N ILE A 263 16.22 9.13 -8.15
CA ILE A 263 17.07 9.12 -9.35
C ILE A 263 16.49 10.00 -10.45
N ASP A 264 15.25 9.72 -10.87
CA ASP A 264 14.61 10.36 -12.02
C ASP A 264 13.19 10.86 -11.76
N ASN A 265 12.80 11.00 -10.48
CA ASN A 265 11.45 11.26 -10.01
C ASN A 265 10.42 10.18 -10.45
N GLY A 266 10.91 9.03 -10.94
CA GLY A 266 10.10 7.93 -11.43
C GLY A 266 9.51 7.11 -10.31
N VAL A 267 8.25 6.75 -10.47
CA VAL A 267 7.59 5.70 -9.70
C VAL A 267 6.58 5.00 -10.61
N PHE A 268 6.36 3.71 -10.39
CA PHE A 268 5.34 2.99 -11.16
C PHE A 268 3.93 3.27 -10.63
N VAL A 269 3.79 3.64 -9.35
CA VAL A 269 2.53 4.04 -8.72
C VAL A 269 2.78 4.83 -7.43
N VAL A 270 2.01 5.88 -7.24
CA VAL A 270 1.78 6.50 -5.93
C VAL A 270 0.56 5.83 -5.31
N SER A 271 0.73 5.20 -4.17
CA SER A 271 -0.32 4.36 -3.56
C SER A 271 -1.61 5.12 -3.24
N GLY A 272 -2.74 4.59 -3.66
CA GLY A 272 -4.08 5.12 -3.38
C GLY A 272 -4.50 5.08 -1.91
N ARG A 273 -3.71 4.46 -1.02
CA ARG A 273 -3.98 4.49 0.42
C ARG A 273 -3.95 5.90 0.98
N THR A 274 -2.94 6.67 0.61
CA THR A 274 -2.88 8.11 0.86
C THR A 274 -1.98 8.74 -0.18
N SER A 275 -2.51 9.71 -0.91
CA SER A 275 -1.79 10.52 -1.88
C SER A 275 -2.35 11.94 -1.91
N ALA A 276 -1.44 12.92 -1.97
CA ALA A 276 -1.82 14.33 -2.08
C ALA A 276 -1.62 14.82 -3.51
N HIS A 277 -2.54 15.64 -4.00
CA HIS A 277 -2.59 16.09 -5.39
C HIS A 277 -2.93 17.58 -5.47
N ARG A 278 -2.46 18.28 -6.49
CA ARG A 278 -3.05 19.59 -6.81
C ARG A 278 -4.50 19.39 -7.24
N SER A 279 -5.41 20.11 -6.61
CA SER A 279 -6.84 19.97 -6.90
C SER A 279 -7.19 20.32 -8.34
N GLU A 280 -6.44 21.24 -8.96
CA GLU A 280 -6.61 21.62 -10.37
C GLU A 280 -6.45 20.41 -11.32
N ILE A 281 -5.53 19.48 -11.02
CA ILE A 281 -5.29 18.27 -11.82
C ILE A 281 -6.51 17.35 -11.75
N LEU A 282 -6.96 17.02 -10.54
CA LEU A 282 -8.05 16.07 -10.35
C LEU A 282 -9.41 16.65 -10.79
N LYS A 283 -9.54 17.98 -10.82
CA LYS A 283 -10.75 18.69 -11.24
C LYS A 283 -10.79 18.98 -12.74
N ASP A 284 -9.73 18.68 -13.49
CA ASP A 284 -9.74 18.81 -14.94
C ASP A 284 -10.85 17.92 -15.54
N PRO A 285 -11.77 18.48 -16.36
CA PRO A 285 -12.84 17.71 -16.99
C PRO A 285 -12.33 16.53 -17.83
N LYS A 286 -11.16 16.66 -18.48
CA LYS A 286 -10.54 15.56 -19.23
C LYS A 286 -10.05 14.46 -18.30
N PHE A 287 -9.42 14.85 -17.17
CA PHE A 287 -9.02 13.89 -16.14
C PHE A 287 -10.24 13.08 -15.67
N ILE A 288 -11.32 13.75 -15.28
CA ILE A 288 -12.53 13.09 -14.76
C ILE A 288 -13.13 12.13 -15.81
N ALA A 289 -13.23 12.58 -17.07
CA ALA A 289 -13.77 11.78 -18.16
C ALA A 289 -12.93 10.51 -18.42
N GLU A 290 -11.62 10.64 -18.49
CA GLU A 290 -10.72 9.50 -18.70
C GLU A 290 -10.61 8.60 -17.44
N PHE A 291 -10.58 9.18 -16.24
CA PHE A 291 -10.49 8.48 -14.97
C PHE A 291 -11.68 7.55 -14.71
N THR A 292 -12.87 7.99 -15.05
CA THR A 292 -14.10 7.21 -14.85
C THR A 292 -14.40 6.22 -15.99
N ASN A 293 -13.71 6.35 -17.14
CA ASN A 293 -13.93 5.50 -18.31
C ASN A 293 -12.66 4.84 -18.82
N GLU A 294 -11.65 4.66 -17.98
CA GLU A 294 -10.41 4.02 -18.39
C GLU A 294 -10.66 2.62 -18.92
N ARG A 295 -10.17 2.38 -20.14
CA ARG A 295 -10.18 1.08 -20.80
C ARG A 295 -8.75 0.68 -21.18
N PHE A 296 -8.49 -0.62 -21.27
CA PHE A 296 -7.18 -1.14 -21.63
C PHE A 296 -7.29 -2.17 -22.76
N PHE A 297 -6.11 -2.61 -23.25
CA PHE A 297 -5.98 -3.57 -24.33
C PHE A 297 -6.84 -3.20 -25.55
N PHE A 298 -6.46 -2.06 -26.20
CA PHE A 298 -7.15 -1.50 -27.37
C PHE A 298 -8.64 -1.16 -27.13
N GLY A 299 -9.00 -0.87 -25.87
CA GLY A 299 -10.36 -0.50 -25.50
C GLY A 299 -11.31 -1.68 -25.30
N LEU A 300 -10.83 -2.91 -25.38
CA LEU A 300 -11.66 -4.12 -25.27
C LEU A 300 -12.17 -4.34 -23.85
N PHE A 301 -11.36 -4.02 -22.83
CA PHE A 301 -11.70 -4.27 -21.43
C PHE A 301 -11.88 -2.95 -20.65
N GLY A 302 -12.88 -2.90 -19.79
CA GLY A 302 -13.24 -1.76 -18.95
C GLY A 302 -14.69 -1.33 -19.15
N PRO A 303 -15.14 -0.21 -18.50
CA PRO A 303 -14.33 0.71 -17.70
C PRO A 303 -13.80 0.09 -16.41
N LEU A 304 -12.55 0.46 -16.02
CA LEU A 304 -11.92 -0.03 -14.81
C LEU A 304 -12.50 0.65 -13.57
N ASN A 305 -12.85 -0.16 -12.57
CA ASN A 305 -13.10 0.32 -11.21
C ASN A 305 -11.81 0.32 -10.36
N ALA A 306 -11.01 -0.72 -10.49
CA ALA A 306 -9.71 -0.85 -9.83
C ALA A 306 -8.62 0.04 -10.49
N ASP A 307 -7.41 0.02 -9.92
CA ASP A 307 -6.21 0.64 -10.46
C ASP A 307 -6.30 2.18 -10.57
N ASP A 308 -7.11 2.81 -9.71
CA ASP A 308 -7.30 4.26 -9.63
C ASP A 308 -5.98 5.01 -9.43
N ASP A 309 -5.15 4.55 -8.51
CA ASP A 309 -3.85 5.13 -8.16
C ASP A 309 -2.83 5.02 -9.32
N ASN A 310 -2.87 3.93 -10.06
CA ASN A 310 -2.04 3.76 -11.25
C ASN A 310 -2.45 4.72 -12.38
N PHE A 311 -3.75 4.90 -12.61
CA PHE A 311 -4.24 5.87 -13.59
C PHE A 311 -3.79 7.28 -13.25
N ILE A 312 -4.00 7.72 -12.01
CA ILE A 312 -3.65 9.08 -11.57
C ILE A 312 -2.14 9.30 -11.73
N THR A 313 -1.31 8.35 -11.29
CA THR A 313 0.15 8.45 -11.42
C THR A 313 0.57 8.59 -12.89
N ARG A 314 -0.01 7.81 -13.80
CA ARG A 314 0.28 7.91 -15.24
C ARG A 314 -0.21 9.21 -15.85
N TRP A 315 -1.38 9.69 -15.42
CA TRP A 315 -1.91 10.98 -15.86
C TRP A 315 -0.94 12.11 -15.55
N ASP A 316 -0.47 12.19 -14.30
CA ASP A 316 0.47 13.22 -13.87
C ASP A 316 1.77 13.19 -14.69
N VAL A 317 2.36 12.00 -14.84
CA VAL A 317 3.59 11.82 -15.64
C VAL A 317 3.36 12.20 -17.12
N ARG A 318 2.22 11.80 -17.70
CA ARG A 318 1.87 12.11 -19.09
C ARG A 318 1.72 13.61 -19.33
N HIS A 319 1.25 14.35 -18.33
CA HIS A 319 1.05 15.80 -18.42
C HIS A 319 2.24 16.61 -17.89
N GLY A 320 3.39 15.96 -17.62
CA GLY A 320 4.63 16.62 -17.24
C GLY A 320 4.74 17.06 -15.79
N TRP A 321 3.81 16.62 -14.93
CA TRP A 321 3.88 16.86 -13.50
C TRP A 321 4.97 16.03 -12.85
N LYS A 322 5.65 16.59 -11.86
CA LYS A 322 6.63 15.85 -11.06
C LYS A 322 5.93 15.04 -9.98
N VAL A 323 6.40 13.83 -9.77
CA VAL A 323 6.02 12.95 -8.65
C VAL A 323 7.05 13.08 -7.55
N LYS A 324 6.61 13.27 -6.30
CA LYS A 324 7.48 13.28 -5.13
C LYS A 324 7.04 12.24 -4.11
N ILE A 325 8.02 11.62 -3.46
CA ILE A 325 7.78 10.68 -2.37
C ILE A 325 8.34 11.30 -1.10
N GLN A 326 7.47 11.54 -0.12
CA GLN A 326 7.88 11.92 1.24
C GLN A 326 8.07 10.65 2.06
N TYR A 327 9.34 10.32 2.32
CA TYR A 327 9.71 9.14 3.10
C TYR A 327 10.42 9.57 4.39
N CYS A 328 9.65 9.84 5.42
CA CYS A 328 10.14 10.20 6.75
C CYS A 328 9.11 9.75 7.81
N PRO A 329 9.45 9.77 9.11
CA PRO A 329 8.52 9.38 10.17
C PRO A 329 7.20 10.17 10.17
N ASP A 330 7.27 11.48 9.91
CA ASP A 330 6.09 12.35 9.90
C ASP A 330 5.19 12.17 8.66
N ALA A 331 5.70 11.56 7.57
CA ALA A 331 4.92 11.22 6.37
C ALA A 331 4.54 9.73 6.30
N MET A 332 4.74 8.97 7.38
CA MET A 332 4.39 7.56 7.41
C MET A 332 2.89 7.39 7.66
N ILE A 333 2.28 6.49 6.90
CA ILE A 333 0.93 5.99 7.14
C ILE A 333 0.95 4.57 7.67
N GLU A 334 -0.04 4.23 8.51
CA GLU A 334 -0.30 2.86 8.91
C GLU A 334 -1.56 2.34 8.23
N THR A 335 -1.56 1.06 7.89
CA THR A 335 -2.68 0.39 7.22
C THR A 335 -2.77 -1.06 7.67
N THR A 336 -3.91 -1.67 7.47
CA THR A 336 -4.13 -3.10 7.65
C THR A 336 -4.11 -3.81 6.29
N LEU A 337 -3.75 -5.08 6.28
CA LEU A 337 -3.87 -5.96 5.12
C LEU A 337 -4.58 -7.25 5.54
N GLY A 338 -5.29 -7.85 4.60
CA GLY A 338 -5.89 -9.16 4.80
C GLY A 338 -4.84 -10.23 5.12
N THR A 339 -5.27 -11.28 5.81
CA THR A 339 -4.53 -12.52 5.98
C THR A 339 -4.93 -13.52 4.89
N TYR A 340 -4.58 -14.82 5.02
CA TYR A 340 -5.04 -15.86 4.09
C TYR A 340 -6.57 -16.09 4.25
N PRO A 341 -7.33 -16.31 3.18
CA PRO A 341 -6.91 -16.28 1.76
C PRO A 341 -6.88 -14.88 1.12
N LYS A 342 -7.49 -13.87 1.78
CA LYS A 342 -7.67 -12.50 1.27
C LYS A 342 -6.35 -11.85 0.81
N PHE A 343 -5.22 -12.12 1.50
CA PHE A 343 -3.92 -11.59 1.10
C PHE A 343 -3.45 -12.11 -0.26
N LEU A 344 -3.72 -13.39 -0.58
CA LEU A 344 -3.38 -13.94 -1.91
C LEU A 344 -4.18 -13.28 -3.03
N SER A 345 -5.49 -13.08 -2.82
CA SER A 345 -6.35 -12.35 -3.75
C SER A 345 -5.85 -10.91 -3.95
N GLN A 346 -5.44 -10.23 -2.89
CA GLN A 346 -4.83 -8.90 -2.97
C GLN A 346 -3.52 -8.92 -3.78
N CYS A 347 -2.63 -9.90 -3.54
CA CYS A 347 -1.39 -10.05 -4.32
C CYS A 347 -1.68 -10.27 -5.79
N LEU A 348 -2.61 -11.17 -6.13
CA LEU A 348 -3.00 -11.47 -7.50
C LEU A 348 -3.53 -10.20 -8.20
N ARG A 349 -4.43 -9.46 -7.56
CA ARG A 349 -4.97 -8.20 -8.08
C ARG A 349 -3.85 -7.19 -8.34
N TRP A 350 -2.95 -6.94 -7.39
CA TRP A 350 -1.84 -5.99 -7.57
C TRP A 350 -0.90 -6.39 -8.70
N VAL A 351 -0.69 -7.67 -8.91
CA VAL A 351 0.15 -8.14 -10.03
C VAL A 351 -0.59 -8.01 -11.36
N ARG A 352 -1.89 -8.29 -11.44
CA ARG A 352 -2.71 -8.00 -12.63
C ARG A 352 -2.66 -6.52 -12.98
N THR A 353 -2.80 -5.62 -11.98
CA THR A 353 -2.60 -4.17 -12.12
C THR A 353 -1.23 -3.85 -12.71
N THR A 354 -0.16 -4.49 -12.22
CA THR A 354 1.20 -4.30 -12.76
C THR A 354 1.27 -4.65 -14.25
N TRP A 355 0.69 -5.77 -14.66
CA TRP A 355 0.65 -6.15 -16.08
C TRP A 355 -0.11 -5.13 -16.94
N ARG A 356 -1.25 -4.63 -16.49
CA ARG A 356 -2.04 -3.62 -17.22
C ARG A 356 -1.35 -2.27 -17.26
N SER A 357 -1.05 -1.72 -16.08
CA SER A 357 -0.55 -0.36 -15.93
C SER A 357 0.85 -0.15 -16.50
N ASN A 358 1.77 -1.10 -16.27
CA ASN A 358 3.13 -0.99 -16.81
C ASN A 358 3.13 -1.10 -18.35
N SER A 359 2.27 -1.95 -18.92
CA SER A 359 2.09 -2.00 -20.37
C SER A 359 1.53 -0.70 -20.93
N ALA A 360 0.55 -0.08 -20.26
CA ALA A 360 0.02 1.22 -20.66
C ALA A 360 1.11 2.31 -20.62
N SER A 361 1.90 2.39 -19.55
CA SER A 361 2.99 3.36 -19.42
C SER A 361 4.05 3.22 -20.53
N LEU A 362 4.46 1.97 -20.84
CA LEU A 362 5.52 1.71 -21.81
C LEU A 362 5.09 1.86 -23.26
N PHE A 363 3.88 1.35 -23.60
CA PHE A 363 3.50 1.17 -25.00
C PHE A 363 2.41 2.14 -25.45
N THR A 364 1.54 2.60 -24.54
CA THR A 364 0.46 3.56 -24.84
C THR A 364 0.90 4.98 -24.55
N ASP A 365 1.22 5.30 -23.30
CA ASP A 365 1.57 6.66 -22.88
C ASP A 365 2.97 7.07 -23.35
N ARG A 366 3.94 6.17 -23.25
CA ARG A 366 5.35 6.30 -23.71
C ARG A 366 6.17 7.42 -23.07
N THR A 367 5.56 8.33 -22.33
CA THR A 367 6.22 9.50 -21.71
C THR A 367 7.35 9.07 -20.77
N VAL A 368 7.21 7.94 -20.09
CA VAL A 368 8.21 7.40 -19.15
C VAL A 368 9.57 7.14 -19.77
N TRP A 369 9.65 6.86 -21.07
CA TRP A 369 10.91 6.61 -21.77
C TRP A 369 11.84 7.82 -21.75
N TYR A 370 11.29 9.02 -21.76
CA TYR A 370 12.02 10.28 -21.79
C TYR A 370 12.13 10.92 -20.42
N THR A 371 11.10 10.77 -19.58
CA THR A 371 11.03 11.46 -18.29
C THR A 371 11.59 10.62 -17.14
N GLN A 372 11.51 9.27 -17.24
CA GLN A 372 11.85 8.34 -16.17
C GLN A 372 12.63 7.10 -16.70
N PRO A 373 13.73 7.28 -17.45
CA PRO A 373 14.42 6.17 -18.13
C PRO A 373 14.99 5.13 -17.16
N TRP A 374 15.43 5.56 -15.97
CA TRP A 374 15.85 4.63 -14.93
C TRP A 374 14.70 3.78 -14.41
N CYS A 375 13.57 4.39 -14.13
CA CYS A 375 12.36 3.68 -13.68
C CYS A 375 11.88 2.69 -14.75
N VAL A 376 12.00 3.03 -16.05
CA VAL A 376 11.69 2.12 -17.16
C VAL A 376 12.52 0.83 -17.03
N TYR A 377 13.83 0.92 -16.91
CA TYR A 377 14.66 -0.27 -16.73
C TYR A 377 14.40 -0.96 -15.38
N ALA A 378 14.49 -0.20 -14.28
CA ALA A 378 14.57 -0.76 -12.95
C ALA A 378 13.23 -1.34 -12.45
N VAL A 379 12.11 -0.85 -12.95
CA VAL A 379 10.77 -1.24 -12.50
C VAL A 379 9.91 -1.79 -13.62
N TYR A 380 9.66 -1.00 -14.67
CA TYR A 380 8.71 -1.41 -15.71
C TYR A 380 9.17 -2.68 -16.43
N TRP A 381 10.38 -2.70 -17.02
CA TRP A 381 10.91 -3.87 -17.70
C TRP A 381 11.17 -5.04 -16.76
N THR A 382 11.78 -4.77 -15.61
CA THR A 382 12.04 -5.85 -14.65
C THR A 382 10.76 -6.47 -14.11
N SER A 383 9.64 -5.75 -14.11
CA SER A 383 8.37 -6.33 -13.71
C SER A 383 7.92 -7.48 -14.63
N PHE A 384 8.26 -7.45 -15.90
CA PHE A 384 7.88 -8.49 -16.86
C PHE A 384 8.81 -9.70 -16.88
N VAL A 385 10.09 -9.52 -16.52
CA VAL A 385 11.10 -10.59 -16.66
C VAL A 385 11.61 -11.14 -15.33
N ASN A 386 11.49 -10.40 -14.24
CA ASN A 386 12.04 -10.80 -12.94
C ASN A 386 11.06 -11.68 -12.15
N PHE A 387 10.96 -12.93 -12.56
CA PHE A 387 10.31 -13.99 -11.80
C PHE A 387 11.36 -14.66 -10.91
N ALA A 388 11.29 -14.47 -9.59
CA ALA A 388 12.35 -14.88 -8.68
C ALA A 388 12.74 -16.36 -8.83
N LEU A 389 11.76 -17.26 -8.96
CA LEU A 389 11.98 -18.70 -9.13
C LEU A 389 12.77 -19.00 -10.41
N PHE A 390 12.27 -18.53 -11.54
CA PHE A 390 12.89 -18.83 -12.83
C PHE A 390 14.20 -18.09 -13.02
N TYR A 391 14.30 -16.88 -12.49
CA TYR A 391 15.52 -16.07 -12.63
C TYR A 391 16.66 -16.60 -11.79
N ASP A 392 16.42 -16.96 -10.51
CA ASP A 392 17.43 -17.57 -9.64
C ASP A 392 17.83 -18.96 -10.18
N GLY A 393 16.86 -19.72 -10.72
CA GLY A 393 17.13 -20.98 -11.41
C GLY A 393 18.01 -20.81 -12.66
N ALA A 394 17.74 -19.79 -13.49
CA ALA A 394 18.54 -19.49 -14.67
C ALA A 394 19.97 -19.07 -14.32
N LEU A 395 20.15 -18.27 -13.25
CA LEU A 395 21.49 -17.92 -12.74
C LEU A 395 22.27 -19.17 -12.28
N ALA A 396 21.63 -20.02 -11.48
CA ALA A 396 22.28 -21.27 -11.01
C ALA A 396 22.62 -22.21 -12.18
N TYR A 397 21.69 -22.39 -13.12
CA TYR A 397 21.88 -23.24 -14.30
C TYR A 397 23.01 -22.75 -15.19
N THR A 398 23.03 -21.46 -15.52
CA THR A 398 24.06 -20.89 -16.41
C THR A 398 25.44 -20.88 -15.76
N LEU A 399 25.50 -20.65 -14.42
CA LEU A 399 26.73 -20.79 -13.65
C LEU A 399 27.26 -22.24 -13.69
N LEU A 400 26.41 -23.22 -13.39
CA LEU A 400 26.79 -24.66 -13.39
C LEU A 400 27.24 -25.16 -14.77
N LYS A 401 26.70 -24.61 -15.86
CA LYS A 401 27.09 -24.97 -17.25
C LYS A 401 28.28 -24.16 -17.78
N SER A 402 28.81 -23.25 -17.00
CA SER A 402 29.99 -22.46 -17.34
C SER A 402 31.27 -23.07 -16.74
N PRO A 403 32.46 -22.71 -17.20
CA PRO A 403 33.73 -23.08 -16.56
C PRO A 403 33.85 -22.61 -15.11
N LEU A 404 33.01 -21.65 -14.69
CA LEU A 404 32.91 -21.16 -13.30
C LEU A 404 32.03 -22.05 -12.42
N GLY A 405 31.47 -23.16 -12.93
CA GLY A 405 30.50 -24.02 -12.28
C GLY A 405 31.06 -24.91 -11.16
N THR A 406 31.73 -24.33 -10.18
CA THR A 406 32.23 -25.02 -9.00
C THR A 406 31.18 -25.04 -7.87
N ALA A 407 31.31 -26.02 -6.95
CA ALA A 407 30.43 -26.07 -5.78
C ALA A 407 30.55 -24.82 -4.90
N ASP A 408 31.72 -24.21 -4.81
CA ASP A 408 31.96 -23.03 -3.99
C ASP A 408 31.35 -21.78 -4.64
N ASN A 409 31.48 -21.62 -5.95
CA ASN A 409 30.81 -20.51 -6.67
C ASN A 409 29.27 -20.61 -6.57
N LEU A 410 28.72 -21.81 -6.55
CA LEU A 410 27.29 -22.00 -6.33
C LEU A 410 26.88 -21.61 -4.89
N LYS A 411 27.68 -21.93 -3.88
CA LYS A 411 27.45 -21.48 -2.50
C LYS A 411 27.54 -19.95 -2.40
N TYR A 412 28.51 -19.32 -3.06
CA TYR A 412 28.62 -17.86 -3.09
C TYR A 412 27.41 -17.20 -3.80
N LEU A 413 26.93 -17.78 -4.91
CA LEU A 413 25.72 -17.31 -5.56
C LEU A 413 24.50 -17.44 -4.63
N ALA A 414 24.34 -18.55 -3.93
CA ALA A 414 23.25 -18.77 -2.99
C ALA A 414 23.29 -17.76 -1.83
N ALA A 415 24.48 -17.55 -1.23
CA ALA A 415 24.67 -16.55 -0.19
C ALA A 415 24.37 -15.13 -0.70
N TRP A 416 24.81 -14.80 -1.90
CA TRP A 416 24.51 -13.51 -2.55
C TRP A 416 23.01 -13.31 -2.75
N ILE A 417 22.30 -14.31 -3.30
CA ILE A 417 20.84 -14.28 -3.47
C ILE A 417 20.15 -14.06 -2.13
N PHE A 418 20.59 -14.76 -1.07
CA PHE A 418 20.05 -14.61 0.27
C PHE A 418 20.26 -13.18 0.79
N CYS A 419 21.50 -12.69 0.83
CA CYS A 419 21.83 -11.35 1.32
C CYS A 419 21.09 -10.24 0.57
N THR A 420 21.02 -10.34 -0.75
CA THR A 420 20.34 -9.33 -1.59
C THR A 420 18.82 -9.31 -1.43
N LYS A 421 18.22 -10.43 -1.04
CA LYS A 421 16.79 -10.46 -0.66
C LYS A 421 16.56 -9.84 0.72
N MET A 422 17.51 -10.01 1.66
CA MET A 422 17.40 -9.52 3.02
C MET A 422 17.59 -8.01 3.15
N VAL A 423 18.45 -7.40 2.32
CA VAL A 423 18.85 -6.00 2.46
C VAL A 423 17.66 -5.02 2.43
N LYS A 424 16.63 -5.30 1.64
CA LYS A 424 15.40 -4.49 1.57
C LYS A 424 14.48 -4.68 2.78
N LEU A 425 14.64 -5.76 3.50
CA LEU A 425 13.81 -6.16 4.64
C LEU A 425 14.44 -5.79 5.98
N THR A 426 15.70 -5.37 5.96
CA THR A 426 16.45 -5.02 7.17
C THR A 426 15.69 -4.01 8.06
N PRO A 427 15.10 -2.92 7.55
CA PRO A 427 14.36 -1.98 8.39
C PRO A 427 13.16 -2.63 9.11
N TYR A 428 12.52 -3.60 8.50
CA TYR A 428 11.42 -4.35 9.11
C TYR A 428 11.93 -5.22 10.26
N PHE A 429 12.91 -6.09 10.01
CA PHE A 429 13.42 -7.01 11.03
C PHE A 429 14.16 -6.31 12.18
N LEU A 430 14.61 -5.07 11.96
CA LEU A 430 15.07 -4.21 13.05
C LEU A 430 13.98 -3.79 14.01
N ARG A 431 12.76 -3.61 13.51
CA ARG A 431 11.58 -3.26 14.32
C ARG A 431 10.91 -4.49 14.92
N GLU A 432 10.86 -5.59 14.16
CA GLU A 432 10.15 -6.82 14.50
C GLU A 432 11.11 -8.03 14.45
N PRO A 433 12.12 -8.08 15.33
CA PRO A 433 13.16 -9.15 15.27
C PRO A 433 12.62 -10.55 15.57
N GLN A 434 11.50 -10.66 16.28
CA GLN A 434 10.83 -11.93 16.54
C GLN A 434 10.35 -12.63 15.27
N ASP A 435 10.05 -11.87 14.22
CA ASP A 435 9.55 -12.41 12.95
C ASP A 435 10.65 -13.11 12.11
N LEU A 436 11.93 -13.00 12.51
CA LEU A 436 13.04 -13.72 11.84
C LEU A 436 12.85 -15.24 11.83
N VAL A 437 12.15 -15.79 12.81
CA VAL A 437 11.85 -17.23 12.87
C VAL A 437 10.98 -17.68 11.68
N MET A 438 10.18 -16.80 11.11
CA MET A 438 9.30 -17.07 9.96
C MET A 438 9.97 -16.79 8.60
N LEU A 439 11.24 -16.40 8.59
CA LEU A 439 11.99 -16.06 7.38
C LEU A 439 12.05 -17.20 6.33
N PRO A 440 12.18 -18.49 6.67
CA PRO A 440 12.11 -19.56 5.67
C PRO A 440 10.80 -19.55 4.87
N GLY A 441 9.67 -19.31 5.55
CA GLY A 441 8.37 -19.18 4.90
C GLY A 441 8.28 -17.98 3.95
N TYR A 442 8.91 -16.86 4.31
CA TYR A 442 9.02 -15.71 3.40
C TYR A 442 9.77 -16.08 2.10
N PHE A 443 10.88 -16.83 2.17
CA PHE A 443 11.60 -17.26 0.96
C PHE A 443 10.75 -18.19 0.10
N ALA A 444 10.05 -19.15 0.73
CA ALA A 444 9.10 -20.02 0.02
C ALA A 444 8.02 -19.19 -0.70
N PHE A 445 7.41 -18.23 0.00
CA PHE A 445 6.42 -17.33 -0.58
C PHE A 445 7.01 -16.45 -1.70
N ALA A 446 8.23 -15.94 -1.56
CA ALA A 446 8.89 -15.13 -2.58
C ALA A 446 9.08 -15.89 -3.91
N TYR A 447 9.33 -17.21 -3.85
CA TYR A 447 9.37 -18.06 -5.04
C TYR A 447 7.98 -18.40 -5.56
N PHE A 448 7.03 -18.73 -4.67
CA PHE A 448 5.62 -18.96 -5.01
C PHE A 448 4.99 -17.74 -5.71
N HIS A 449 5.34 -16.53 -5.27
CA HIS A 449 4.88 -15.30 -5.91
C HIS A 449 5.24 -15.20 -7.40
N SER A 450 6.25 -15.96 -7.88
CA SER A 450 6.54 -16.05 -9.31
C SER A 450 5.43 -16.77 -10.09
N LEU A 451 4.78 -17.76 -9.47
CA LEU A 451 3.62 -18.46 -10.06
C LEU A 451 2.39 -17.55 -10.05
N ILE A 452 2.14 -16.84 -8.94
CA ILE A 452 1.08 -15.80 -8.89
C ILE A 452 1.28 -14.80 -10.03
N LYS A 453 2.52 -14.36 -10.24
CA LYS A 453 2.86 -13.39 -11.27
C LYS A 453 2.63 -13.93 -12.68
N LEU A 454 2.97 -15.18 -12.93
CA LEU A 454 2.69 -15.85 -14.22
C LEU A 454 1.19 -15.97 -14.45
N TYR A 455 0.45 -16.47 -13.46
CA TYR A 455 -1.00 -16.60 -13.53
C TYR A 455 -1.68 -15.24 -13.74
N ALA A 456 -1.23 -14.19 -13.03
CA ALA A 456 -1.72 -12.82 -13.24
C ALA A 456 -1.49 -12.32 -14.68
N GLY A 457 -0.37 -12.67 -15.29
CA GLY A 457 -0.08 -12.34 -16.69
C GLY A 457 -1.00 -13.06 -17.68
N LEU A 458 -1.40 -14.30 -17.35
CA LEU A 458 -2.35 -15.09 -18.15
C LEU A 458 -3.82 -14.74 -17.90
N THR A 459 -4.10 -13.91 -16.90
CA THR A 459 -5.46 -13.48 -16.51
C THR A 459 -5.54 -11.98 -16.28
N PHE A 460 -4.71 -11.19 -16.98
CA PHE A 460 -4.59 -9.74 -16.74
C PHE A 460 -5.86 -8.95 -17.08
N TRP A 461 -6.75 -9.53 -17.88
CA TRP A 461 -8.05 -8.95 -18.24
C TRP A 461 -9.07 -8.98 -17.12
N GLU A 462 -8.86 -9.83 -16.10
CA GLU A 462 -9.73 -9.91 -14.93
C GLU A 462 -9.62 -8.64 -14.09
N THR A 463 -10.75 -7.93 -13.91
CA THR A 463 -10.78 -6.59 -13.28
C THR A 463 -11.49 -6.54 -11.94
N ASN A 464 -11.97 -7.69 -11.45
CA ASN A 464 -12.71 -7.77 -10.19
C ASN A 464 -11.91 -7.24 -9.01
N TRP A 465 -12.56 -6.53 -8.12
CA TRP A 465 -11.94 -5.87 -6.94
C TRP A 465 -11.60 -6.87 -5.83
N GLY A 466 -11.44 -8.11 -5.97
CA GLY A 466 -11.10 -9.12 -4.96
C GLY A 466 -10.89 -8.61 -3.52
N GLY A 467 -11.94 -8.49 -2.73
CA GLY A 467 -11.86 -8.03 -1.34
C GLY A 467 -13.11 -7.41 -0.75
N ARG A 468 -14.03 -6.91 -1.57
CA ARG A 468 -15.38 -6.46 -1.18
C ARG A 468 -16.32 -6.78 -2.32
N ASN A 469 -17.46 -7.38 -2.03
CA ASN A 469 -18.51 -7.64 -3.02
C ASN A 469 -19.27 -6.34 -3.31
N LEU A 470 -18.77 -5.55 -4.27
CA LEU A 470 -19.38 -4.28 -4.64
C LEU A 470 -20.71 -4.47 -5.35
N SER A 471 -20.91 -5.57 -6.05
CA SER A 471 -22.19 -5.91 -6.69
C SER A 471 -23.29 -6.11 -5.66
N ALA A 472 -23.02 -6.85 -4.59
CA ALA A 472 -23.96 -7.00 -3.48
C ALA A 472 -24.32 -5.66 -2.82
N VAL A 473 -23.34 -4.76 -2.65
CA VAL A 473 -23.60 -3.40 -2.12
C VAL A 473 -24.50 -2.62 -3.07
N ASN A 474 -24.25 -2.64 -4.38
CA ASN A 474 -25.07 -1.95 -5.38
C ASN A 474 -26.50 -2.51 -5.42
N THR A 475 -26.68 -3.81 -5.33
CA THR A 475 -28.02 -4.44 -5.26
C THR A 475 -28.78 -4.01 -4.01
N GLN A 476 -28.12 -3.97 -2.86
CA GLN A 476 -28.73 -3.54 -1.59
C GLN A 476 -29.09 -2.05 -1.58
N THR A 477 -28.37 -1.23 -2.33
CA THR A 477 -28.58 0.24 -2.38
C THR A 477 -29.46 0.70 -3.54
N GLY A 478 -29.96 -0.20 -4.40
CA GLY A 478 -30.85 0.11 -5.52
C GLY A 478 -30.18 0.78 -6.72
N GLY A 479 -28.85 0.69 -6.82
CA GLY A 479 -28.06 1.42 -7.82
C GLY A 479 -27.29 0.51 -8.80
N GLY A 480 -27.91 -0.52 -9.35
CA GLY A 480 -27.27 -1.35 -10.38
C GLY A 480 -28.15 -1.48 -11.63
N PRO A 481 -27.59 -1.51 -12.87
CA PRO A 481 -28.32 -2.01 -14.01
C PRO A 481 -28.62 -3.51 -13.82
N GLU A 482 -29.83 -3.92 -14.13
CA GLU A 482 -30.18 -5.33 -14.31
C GLU A 482 -29.26 -5.88 -15.41
N GLY A 483 -28.35 -6.72 -15.07
CA GLY A 483 -27.39 -7.34 -15.98
C GLY A 483 -27.14 -8.77 -15.56
N ASP A 484 -27.41 -9.65 -16.49
CA ASP A 484 -27.25 -11.08 -16.61
C ASP A 484 -26.54 -11.79 -15.44
N ASP A 485 -27.34 -12.64 -14.77
CA ASP A 485 -26.93 -13.58 -13.74
C ASP A 485 -26.16 -14.73 -14.42
N ASP A 486 -24.82 -14.69 -14.30
CA ASP A 486 -24.01 -15.89 -14.40
C ASP A 486 -23.63 -16.28 -12.97
N ASP A 487 -24.35 -17.29 -12.48
CA ASP A 487 -24.16 -17.95 -11.20
C ASP A 487 -22.79 -18.64 -11.15
N ASP A 488 -21.79 -18.02 -10.50
CA ASP A 488 -20.66 -18.73 -9.94
C ASP A 488 -20.74 -18.60 -8.41
N ASP A 489 -21.33 -19.61 -7.80
CA ASP A 489 -21.39 -19.84 -6.36
C ASP A 489 -19.98 -20.08 -5.81
N ASP A 490 -19.30 -19.03 -5.38
CA ASP A 490 -18.17 -19.12 -4.46
C ASP A 490 -18.63 -18.69 -3.06
N ASP A 491 -18.96 -19.69 -2.25
CA ASP A 491 -19.25 -19.60 -0.82
C ASP A 491 -18.05 -19.01 -0.05
N ASP A 492 -17.95 -17.69 0.03
CA ASP A 492 -17.09 -17.01 1.01
C ASP A 492 -17.86 -16.81 2.32
N ALA A 493 -17.75 -17.80 3.20
CA ALA A 493 -18.20 -17.72 4.59
C ALA A 493 -17.49 -16.56 5.31
N ASP A 494 -18.28 -15.58 5.72
CA ASP A 494 -17.89 -14.47 6.59
C ASP A 494 -17.66 -15.03 8.01
N ASP A 495 -16.39 -15.31 8.35
CA ASP A 495 -15.98 -15.72 9.70
C ASP A 495 -15.74 -14.48 10.57
N SER A 496 -16.83 -13.91 11.09
CA SER A 496 -16.82 -13.00 12.23
C SER A 496 -16.97 -13.81 13.50
N SER A 497 -15.87 -14.36 14.03
CA SER A 497 -15.85 -15.00 15.33
C SER A 497 -15.97 -13.95 16.44
N ASP A 498 -17.16 -13.88 17.02
CA ASP A 498 -17.44 -13.26 18.31
C ASP A 498 -17.19 -14.33 19.39
N ASP A 499 -16.10 -14.20 20.13
CA ASP A 499 -15.79 -15.04 21.29
C ASP A 499 -16.61 -14.58 22.50
N SER A 500 -17.78 -15.18 22.70
CA SER A 500 -18.45 -15.21 24.02
C SER A 500 -18.63 -16.66 24.45
N ILE A 501 -17.86 -17.05 25.46
CA ILE A 501 -17.99 -18.32 26.20
C ILE A 501 -19.24 -18.23 27.06
N ASP A 502 -20.26 -19.05 26.76
CA ASP A 502 -21.23 -19.44 27.79
C ASP A 502 -21.62 -20.93 27.61
N GLY A 503 -21.47 -21.68 28.70
CA GLY A 503 -21.65 -23.10 28.72
C GLY A 503 -23.13 -23.48 28.84
N GLY A 504 -23.64 -24.21 27.86
CA GLY A 504 -24.97 -24.80 27.87
C GLY A 504 -25.01 -26.14 27.15
N VAL A 505 -25.25 -27.20 27.97
CA VAL A 505 -25.43 -28.59 27.52
C VAL A 505 -26.67 -28.71 26.65
N GLN A 506 -26.54 -29.19 25.40
CA GLN A 506 -27.68 -29.55 24.54
C GLN A 506 -27.70 -31.04 24.19
N LEU A 507 -28.91 -31.60 24.38
CA LEU A 507 -29.32 -32.94 24.01
C LEU A 507 -29.66 -33.01 22.48
N PRO A 508 -29.56 -34.20 21.83
CA PRO A 508 -29.64 -34.32 20.38
C PRO A 508 -31.08 -34.32 19.81
N PRO A 509 -31.30 -33.86 18.56
CA PRO A 509 -32.63 -33.84 17.95
C PRO A 509 -32.98 -35.15 17.24
N THR A 510 -34.27 -35.47 17.30
CA THR A 510 -34.94 -36.59 16.60
C THR A 510 -35.22 -36.30 15.10
N PRO A 511 -35.30 -37.33 14.23
CA PRO A 511 -35.38 -37.13 12.79
C PRO A 511 -36.84 -36.91 12.28
N PRO A 512 -37.02 -36.29 11.08
CA PRO A 512 -38.34 -35.99 10.53
C PRO A 512 -38.90 -37.14 9.71
N SER A 513 -40.24 -37.33 9.82
CA SER A 513 -41.05 -38.30 9.11
C SER A 513 -41.49 -37.76 7.74
N SER A 514 -41.47 -38.68 6.76
CA SER A 514 -41.86 -38.54 5.35
C SER A 514 -43.39 -38.44 5.11
N ARG A 515 -43.75 -37.82 3.97
CA ARG A 515 -44.88 -38.07 3.01
C ARG A 515 -45.69 -36.79 2.73
N ARG A 516 -46.09 -36.43 1.52
CA ARG A 516 -46.49 -37.12 0.30
C ARG A 516 -46.90 -36.09 -0.74
N ARG A 517 -46.52 -36.34 -1.95
CA ARG A 517 -46.91 -35.68 -3.24
C ARG A 517 -48.42 -35.76 -3.45
N LYS A 518 -49.08 -34.68 -3.95
CA LYS A 518 -50.18 -34.79 -4.93
C LYS A 518 -50.37 -33.54 -5.78
N THR A 519 -50.69 -33.79 -6.98
CA THR A 519 -50.81 -33.04 -8.21
C THR A 519 -52.12 -32.27 -8.39
N ALA A 520 -52.05 -31.20 -9.23
CA ALA A 520 -52.97 -30.74 -10.27
C ALA A 520 -54.27 -30.03 -9.94
N GLY A 521 -54.52 -28.94 -10.69
CA GLY A 521 -55.87 -28.55 -11.18
C GLY A 521 -56.15 -27.06 -11.04
N SER A 522 -55.87 -26.26 -12.03
CA SER A 522 -56.74 -25.56 -13.00
C SER A 522 -57.97 -24.81 -12.45
N SER A 523 -58.03 -23.54 -12.85
CA SER A 523 -59.14 -22.74 -13.41
C SER A 523 -59.85 -21.68 -12.56
N ARG A 524 -59.70 -20.48 -13.07
CA ARG A 524 -60.70 -19.48 -13.51
C ARG A 524 -61.66 -18.79 -12.51
N ALA A 525 -61.52 -17.46 -12.55
CA ALA A 525 -62.55 -16.42 -12.73
C ALA A 525 -63.52 -16.03 -11.58
N GLY A 526 -63.61 -14.72 -11.39
CA GLY A 526 -64.88 -14.07 -11.07
C GLY A 526 -64.86 -13.03 -10.00
N SER A 527 -64.70 -11.79 -10.39
CA SER A 527 -65.54 -10.61 -10.13
C SER A 527 -66.08 -10.33 -8.71
N GLY A 528 -65.89 -9.09 -8.31
CA GLY A 528 -66.99 -8.25 -7.80
C GLY A 528 -66.97 -7.84 -6.36
N GLY A 529 -66.91 -6.53 -6.14
CA GLY A 529 -67.85 -5.86 -5.29
C GLY A 529 -67.37 -5.25 -3.97
N ASN A 530 -67.13 -3.97 -4.05
CA ASN A 530 -67.60 -2.86 -3.20
C ASN A 530 -67.87 -3.06 -1.70
N ALA A 531 -67.40 -2.04 -0.99
CA ALA A 531 -68.08 -1.14 -0.03
C ALA A 531 -67.55 -1.08 1.38
N SER A 532 -66.97 0.07 1.68
CA SER A 532 -67.33 1.09 2.67
C SER A 532 -67.58 0.67 4.15
N GLY A 533 -67.02 1.47 5.04
CA GLY A 533 -67.47 1.64 6.41
C GLY A 533 -66.38 2.01 7.39
N SER A 534 -66.15 3.22 7.56
CA SER A 534 -66.06 4.19 8.64
C SER A 534 -66.41 3.68 10.05
N ASN A 535 -65.61 4.07 11.02
CA ASN A 535 -65.87 4.77 12.28
C ASN A 535 -64.83 4.37 13.31
N ARG A 536 -64.02 5.30 13.77
CA ARG A 536 -64.16 6.30 14.84
C ARG A 536 -64.24 5.76 16.26
N VAL A 537 -63.33 6.27 17.11
CA VAL A 537 -63.52 6.84 18.44
C VAL A 537 -62.92 6.11 19.65
N GLN A 538 -62.04 6.90 20.27
CA GLN A 538 -61.82 7.18 21.72
C GLN A 538 -61.00 6.22 22.58
N SER A 539 -59.85 6.72 22.97
CA SER A 539 -59.48 7.33 24.28
C SER A 539 -59.66 6.45 25.52
N ARG A 540 -58.59 6.22 26.23
CA ARG A 540 -58.44 6.62 27.65
C ARG A 540 -57.03 6.36 28.18
N ALA A 541 -56.58 7.32 28.93
CA ALA A 541 -55.35 7.40 29.71
C ALA A 541 -55.44 6.59 31.02
N SER A 542 -54.28 6.15 31.53
CA SER A 542 -53.87 6.21 32.94
C SER A 542 -52.45 5.67 33.10
N THR A 543 -51.55 6.53 33.45
CA THR A 543 -50.85 6.77 34.74
C THR A 543 -49.85 5.69 35.21
N VAL A 544 -48.57 6.14 35.22
CA VAL A 544 -47.56 6.06 36.27
C VAL A 544 -46.95 4.69 36.57
N ASP A 545 -45.68 4.46 36.30
CA ASP A 545 -44.67 4.48 37.33
C ASP A 545 -43.22 4.57 36.82
N THR A 546 -42.48 5.34 37.54
CA THR A 546 -41.11 5.74 37.45
C THR A 546 -40.13 4.62 37.77
N LYS A 547 -39.08 4.41 36.96
CA LYS A 547 -37.76 4.00 37.47
C LYS A 547 -36.63 4.52 36.56
N THR A 548 -35.82 5.36 37.15
CA THR A 548 -34.60 6.02 36.66
C THR A 548 -33.47 5.06 36.37
N PRO A 549 -32.69 5.23 35.30
CA PRO A 549 -31.37 4.64 35.19
C PRO A 549 -30.25 5.63 35.60
N ARG A 550 -29.33 5.08 36.35
CA ARG A 550 -28.08 5.70 36.87
C ARG A 550 -27.25 6.35 35.78
N LYS A 551 -26.91 7.63 35.96
CA LYS A 551 -25.86 8.35 35.26
C LYS A 551 -24.48 7.85 35.69
N MET A 552 -23.65 7.50 34.74
CA MET A 552 -22.20 7.39 34.89
C MET A 552 -21.60 8.77 34.58
N GLN A 553 -21.04 9.43 35.57
CA GLN A 553 -20.34 10.70 35.48
C GLN A 553 -18.91 10.48 34.95
N THR A 554 -18.58 11.15 33.85
CA THR A 554 -17.19 11.38 33.43
C THR A 554 -16.79 12.75 33.96
N GLN A 555 -15.83 12.79 34.90
CA GLN A 555 -15.25 14.03 35.39
C GLN A 555 -14.22 14.56 34.41
N ALA A 556 -14.47 15.76 33.90
CA ALA A 556 -13.46 16.62 33.29
C ALA A 556 -12.80 17.45 34.39
N MET A 557 -11.48 17.42 34.47
CA MET A 557 -10.70 18.31 35.32
C MET A 557 -10.08 19.43 34.48
N MET A 558 -10.67 20.62 34.54
CA MET A 558 -9.97 21.88 34.36
C MET A 558 -9.22 22.21 35.67
N ARG A 559 -7.99 22.66 35.57
CA ARG A 559 -7.31 23.37 36.67
C ARG A 559 -6.65 24.63 36.15
N GLU A 560 -7.15 25.73 36.66
CA GLU A 560 -6.52 27.03 36.66
C GLU A 560 -5.40 27.12 37.70
N SER A 561 -4.44 28.00 37.40
CA SER A 561 -3.27 28.36 38.18
C SER A 561 -3.61 29.30 39.35
N SER A 562 -2.99 29.13 40.51
CA SER A 562 -2.56 30.25 41.37
C SER A 562 -1.44 29.81 42.32
N SER A 563 -0.51 30.72 42.50
CA SER A 563 0.74 30.70 43.27
C SER A 563 0.58 30.60 44.76
N SER A 564 1.49 29.91 45.46
CA SER A 564 2.20 30.48 46.64
C SER A 564 3.32 29.55 47.12
N ARG A 565 4.43 30.18 47.58
CA ARG A 565 5.65 29.61 48.15
C ARG A 565 5.41 28.93 49.49
N SER A 566 6.09 27.81 49.75
CA SER A 566 6.85 27.62 51.00
C SER A 566 7.77 26.40 50.88
N SER A 567 8.98 26.55 51.39
CA SER A 567 10.10 25.63 51.51
C SER A 567 9.85 24.52 52.51
N THR A 568 10.22 23.26 52.18
CA THR A 568 10.96 22.37 53.12
C THR A 568 11.43 21.10 52.40
N SER A 569 12.62 20.68 52.77
CA SER A 569 13.41 19.56 52.31
C SER A 569 12.78 18.19 52.59
N SER A 570 12.83 17.24 51.62
CA SER A 570 12.95 15.80 51.90
C SER A 570 13.24 14.98 50.64
N SER A 571 14.18 14.07 50.79
CA SER A 571 14.63 12.90 50.02
C SER A 571 13.87 12.53 48.72
N THR A 572 14.59 12.61 47.61
CA THR A 572 14.17 12.21 46.29
C THR A 572 14.32 10.69 46.07
N SER A 573 13.22 9.97 46.05
CA SER A 573 13.15 8.68 45.38
C SER A 573 12.76 8.93 43.90
N SER A 574 13.70 8.76 42.97
CA SER A 574 13.43 8.89 41.53
C SER A 574 12.45 7.78 41.07
N LYS A 575 11.25 8.17 40.65
CA LYS A 575 10.31 7.27 39.98
C LYS A 575 10.70 7.15 38.51
N TRP A 576 10.89 5.94 38.07
CA TRP A 576 11.14 5.62 36.67
C TRP A 576 9.80 5.36 35.95
N GLN A 577 9.53 6.06 34.85
CA GLN A 577 8.37 5.82 34.00
C GLN A 577 8.79 5.38 32.59
N ARG A 578 8.00 4.52 31.96
CA ARG A 578 8.21 4.11 30.58
C ARG A 578 7.65 5.13 29.61
N CYS A 579 8.49 5.61 28.68
CA CYS A 579 8.04 6.48 27.60
C CYS A 579 7.22 5.68 26.58
N PRO A 580 5.98 6.11 26.26
CA PRO A 580 5.13 5.42 25.28
C PRO A 580 5.74 5.34 23.87
N GLY A 581 6.58 6.30 23.50
CA GLY A 581 7.17 6.35 22.17
C GLY A 581 8.44 5.53 21.98
N CYS A 582 9.35 5.49 22.97
CA CYS A 582 10.61 4.76 22.85
C CYS A 582 10.71 3.49 23.71
N ARG A 583 9.71 3.19 24.55
CA ARG A 583 9.63 2.04 25.49
C ARG A 583 10.79 1.90 26.49
N LYS A 584 11.62 2.94 26.62
CA LYS A 584 12.73 2.98 27.59
C LYS A 584 12.29 3.64 28.90
N LEU A 585 12.95 3.26 30.00
CA LEU A 585 12.76 3.86 31.32
C LEU A 585 13.52 5.18 31.40
N HIS A 586 12.84 6.27 31.78
CA HIS A 586 13.44 7.58 32.01
C HIS A 586 13.19 8.01 33.44
N SER A 587 14.16 8.69 34.04
CA SER A 587 14.00 9.30 35.36
C SER A 587 13.33 10.68 35.24
N ASP A 588 12.57 11.08 36.25
CA ASP A 588 11.72 12.30 36.29
C ASP A 588 12.52 13.65 36.28
N SER A 589 13.77 13.63 35.89
CA SER A 589 14.58 14.85 35.79
C SER A 589 14.50 15.47 34.38
N GLY A 590 13.38 16.07 34.03
CA GLY A 590 13.24 17.14 33.02
C GLY A 590 13.91 16.98 31.63
N THR A 591 14.40 15.81 31.28
CA THR A 591 15.06 15.56 30.00
C THR A 591 13.99 15.22 28.93
N VAL A 592 13.78 16.14 28.01
CA VAL A 592 13.00 15.93 26.80
C VAL A 592 13.53 14.67 26.11
N CYS A 593 12.67 13.70 25.88
CA CYS A 593 13.00 12.50 25.12
C CYS A 593 13.35 12.89 23.68
N GLN A 594 14.61 13.20 23.42
CA GLN A 594 15.12 13.25 22.06
C GLN A 594 15.21 11.79 21.57
N VAL A 595 14.25 11.40 20.77
CA VAL A 595 14.40 10.25 19.89
C VAL A 595 15.55 10.62 18.94
N ARG A 596 16.78 10.25 19.31
CA ARG A 596 17.86 10.27 18.34
C ARG A 596 17.41 9.35 17.21
N ASP A 597 17.24 9.95 16.05
CA ASP A 597 17.02 9.23 14.82
C ASP A 597 18.01 8.08 14.76
N VAL A 598 17.50 6.87 14.56
CA VAL A 598 18.29 5.69 14.19
C VAL A 598 19.03 5.96 12.87
N TRP A 599 18.80 7.09 12.28
CA TRP A 599 19.34 7.66 11.06
C TRP A 599 20.10 8.95 11.39
N GLY A 600 21.23 8.82 12.07
CA GLY A 600 22.10 9.97 12.35
C GLY A 600 22.47 10.70 11.05
N ARG A 601 21.90 11.83 10.89
CA ARG A 601 21.94 13.03 10.07
C ARG A 601 20.65 13.31 9.36
#